data_f3d18d547fd429c3b5e4560a1eda7c11
#
_entry.id   f3d18d547fd429c3b5e4560a1eda7c11
#
_cell.length_a   1.000
_cell.length_b   1.000
_cell.length_c   1.000
_cell.angle_alpha   90.00
_cell.angle_beta   90.00
_cell.angle_gamma   90.00
#
_symmetry.space_group_name_H-M   'P 1'
#
loop_
_entity.id
_entity.type
_entity.pdbx_description
1 polymer ?
#
loop_
_entity_poly.entity_id
_entity_poly.type
_entity_poly.pdbx_seq_one_letter_code
_entity_poly.pdbx_strand_id
1 'polypeptide(L)'
;VEAAEVVCQNLYHLFVTCNHEGTLSKLANTRHNCFAINLTPETHDQSFAMTSSYSNMYLATYLAFNLDKLDEITAEVEKLAVAGQHFLDDQFGLAQKIVDEFDYNRIVYLGNIGLKGVAQESALKTLELTAGKVATMYDSELGFRHGPKSIIDDNTLTVAYLSDDEYRRRYELDLVKEMAHQRKGNKIAVVYNHDCEGIEELADYPVQIKVGADMENVLLGLDFILFAQTIALMKSLSLGITPDNPC
;
A
#
# COMPACT_ATOMS: atom_id res chain seq x y z
N VAL A 1 12.31 19.74 -9.91
CA VAL A 1 13.71 20.21 -9.87
C VAL A 1 13.73 21.74 -9.85
N GLU A 2 13.39 22.41 -10.93
CA GLU A 2 13.50 23.87 -11.05
C GLU A 2 12.75 24.65 -9.96
N ALA A 3 11.51 24.29 -9.64
CA ALA A 3 10.72 24.94 -8.58
C ALA A 3 11.40 24.83 -7.20
N ALA A 4 12.02 23.70 -6.89
CA ALA A 4 12.73 23.50 -5.63
C ALA A 4 14.01 24.34 -5.58
N GLU A 5 14.73 24.46 -6.69
CA GLU A 5 15.95 25.28 -6.80
C GLU A 5 15.69 26.79 -6.64
N VAL A 6 14.47 27.25 -6.93
CA VAL A 6 14.08 28.66 -6.70
C VAL A 6 13.94 28.98 -5.20
N VAL A 7 13.47 28.02 -4.40
CA VAL A 7 13.10 28.27 -2.99
C VAL A 7 14.10 27.70 -1.99
N CYS A 8 14.96 26.76 -2.40
CA CYS A 8 15.90 26.08 -1.51
C CYS A 8 17.35 26.40 -1.90
N GLN A 9 18.17 26.75 -0.87
CA GLN A 9 19.61 26.85 -1.01
C GLN A 9 20.26 25.50 -0.59
N ASN A 10 21.39 25.13 -1.22
CA ASN A 10 22.10 23.87 -0.93
C ASN A 10 21.23 22.61 -1.13
N LEU A 11 20.60 22.52 -2.26
CA LEU A 11 19.69 21.44 -2.61
C LEU A 11 20.42 20.34 -3.40
N TYR A 12 20.18 19.09 -2.98
CA TYR A 12 20.52 17.89 -3.73
C TYR A 12 19.25 17.17 -4.14
N HIS A 13 19.28 16.56 -5.32
CA HIS A 13 18.17 15.77 -5.85
C HIS A 13 18.58 14.31 -5.93
N LEU A 14 17.78 13.43 -5.35
CA LEU A 14 17.87 11.99 -5.55
C LEU A 14 16.68 11.57 -6.42
N PHE A 15 16.95 11.01 -7.59
CA PHE A 15 15.95 10.45 -8.49
C PHE A 15 15.97 8.93 -8.38
N VAL A 16 14.83 8.32 -8.14
CA VAL A 16 14.66 6.87 -8.26
C VAL A 16 13.73 6.63 -9.44
N THR A 17 14.19 5.90 -10.44
CA THR A 17 13.45 5.76 -11.71
C THR A 17 13.69 4.41 -12.38
N CYS A 18 12.66 3.87 -13.03
CA CYS A 18 12.75 2.69 -13.91
C CYS A 18 13.15 3.07 -15.34
N ASN A 19 13.18 4.38 -15.69
CA ASN A 19 13.45 4.85 -17.05
C ASN A 19 14.85 5.45 -17.18
N HIS A 20 15.80 4.64 -17.61
CA HIS A 20 17.20 5.02 -17.81
C HIS A 20 17.39 6.14 -18.86
N GLU A 21 16.50 6.19 -19.85
CA GLU A 21 16.54 7.19 -20.92
C GLU A 21 15.69 8.44 -20.59
N GLY A 22 15.10 8.48 -19.41
CA GLY A 22 14.24 9.56 -18.94
C GLY A 22 15.01 10.86 -18.68
N THR A 23 14.27 11.96 -18.61
CA THR A 23 14.84 13.28 -18.31
C THR A 23 15.57 13.34 -16.97
N LEU A 24 15.07 12.63 -15.94
CA LEU A 24 15.70 12.61 -14.60
C LEU A 24 17.06 11.93 -14.63
N SER A 25 17.19 10.77 -15.29
CA SER A 25 18.49 10.10 -15.46
C SER A 25 19.49 10.97 -16.23
N LYS A 26 19.03 11.64 -17.30
CA LYS A 26 19.86 12.57 -18.06
C LYS A 26 20.30 13.78 -17.26
N LEU A 27 19.43 14.32 -16.41
CA LEU A 27 19.80 15.41 -15.49
C LEU A 27 20.88 15.00 -14.51
N ALA A 28 20.78 13.80 -13.92
CA ALA A 28 21.80 13.29 -12.99
C ALA A 28 23.19 13.17 -13.64
N ASN A 29 23.26 12.90 -14.94
CA ASN A 29 24.52 12.82 -15.67
C ASN A 29 25.14 14.20 -15.99
N THR A 30 24.37 15.28 -15.86
CA THR A 30 24.80 16.63 -16.29
C THR A 30 24.88 17.63 -15.16
N ARG A 31 24.25 17.36 -14.01
CA ARG A 31 24.22 18.26 -12.84
C ARG A 31 24.92 17.65 -11.64
N HIS A 32 25.82 18.38 -11.01
CA HIS A 32 26.59 17.92 -9.84
C HIS A 32 25.77 17.71 -8.56
N ASN A 33 24.60 18.32 -8.47
CA ASN A 33 23.68 18.21 -7.33
C ASN A 33 22.54 17.23 -7.57
N CYS A 34 22.59 16.43 -8.63
CA CYS A 34 21.59 15.43 -8.98
C CYS A 34 22.21 14.04 -9.00
N PHE A 35 21.52 13.09 -8.38
CA PHE A 35 21.87 11.67 -8.36
C PHE A 35 20.69 10.85 -8.87
N ALA A 36 20.96 9.76 -9.59
CA ALA A 36 19.93 8.84 -10.01
C ALA A 36 20.24 7.40 -9.56
N ILE A 37 19.24 6.75 -8.97
CA ILE A 37 19.18 5.31 -8.83
C ILE A 37 18.30 4.81 -9.98
N ASN A 38 18.95 4.24 -10.98
CA ASN A 38 18.30 3.63 -12.12
C ASN A 38 18.01 2.16 -11.78
N LEU A 39 16.75 1.82 -11.62
CA LEU A 39 16.30 0.45 -11.34
C LEU A 39 16.45 -0.41 -12.59
N THR A 40 16.48 -1.75 -12.42
CA THR A 40 16.61 -2.66 -13.54
C THR A 40 15.41 -2.58 -14.50
N PRO A 41 15.59 -2.87 -15.81
CA PRO A 41 14.49 -2.78 -16.78
C PRO A 41 13.27 -3.63 -16.44
N GLU A 42 13.48 -4.74 -15.72
CA GLU A 42 12.43 -5.67 -15.29
C GLU A 42 11.45 -5.05 -14.31
N THR A 43 11.84 -3.97 -13.61
CA THR A 43 10.99 -3.25 -12.68
C THR A 43 9.99 -2.31 -13.35
N HIS A 44 10.13 -2.10 -14.66
CA HIS A 44 9.28 -1.19 -15.42
C HIS A 44 7.99 -1.89 -15.85
N ASP A 45 6.88 -1.54 -15.21
CA ASP A 45 5.57 -2.08 -15.54
C ASP A 45 5.16 -1.76 -16.97
N GLN A 46 4.48 -2.72 -17.61
CA GLN A 46 3.95 -2.59 -18.96
C GLN A 46 2.48 -2.17 -18.98
N SER A 47 1.77 -2.38 -17.86
CA SER A 47 0.36 -2.03 -17.71
C SER A 47 0.16 -0.60 -17.21
N PHE A 48 -1.09 -0.12 -17.21
CA PHE A 48 -1.45 1.20 -16.68
C PHE A 48 -1.16 1.32 -15.19
N ALA A 49 -1.55 0.33 -14.39
CA ALA A 49 -1.31 0.34 -12.96
C ALA A 49 0.13 -0.10 -12.65
N MET A 50 0.90 0.80 -12.06
CA MET A 50 2.27 0.54 -11.63
C MET A 50 2.28 -0.26 -10.34
N THR A 51 2.84 -1.48 -10.36
CA THR A 51 2.97 -2.39 -9.21
C THR A 51 4.43 -2.67 -8.88
N SER A 52 5.16 -3.26 -9.82
CA SER A 52 6.59 -3.54 -9.68
C SER A 52 7.41 -2.26 -9.55
N SER A 53 7.16 -1.27 -10.39
CA SER A 53 7.83 0.04 -10.30
C SER A 53 7.63 0.68 -8.93
N TYR A 54 6.40 0.67 -8.41
CA TYR A 54 6.10 1.22 -7.09
C TYR A 54 6.92 0.53 -5.99
N SER A 55 6.85 -0.80 -5.88
CA SER A 55 7.53 -1.56 -4.82
C SER A 55 9.04 -1.38 -4.89
N ASN A 56 9.61 -1.41 -6.08
CA ASN A 56 11.05 -1.26 -6.27
C ASN A 56 11.53 0.18 -6.01
N MET A 57 10.80 1.22 -6.45
CA MET A 57 11.16 2.60 -6.13
C MET A 57 11.02 2.89 -4.63
N TYR A 58 10.00 2.32 -4.00
CA TYR A 58 9.78 2.40 -2.56
C TYR A 58 10.96 1.81 -1.78
N LEU A 59 11.32 0.54 -2.07
CA LEU A 59 12.44 -0.15 -1.44
C LEU A 59 13.78 0.55 -1.70
N ALA A 60 14.05 0.92 -2.95
CA ALA A 60 15.31 1.60 -3.31
C ALA A 60 15.45 2.95 -2.58
N THR A 61 14.35 3.68 -2.40
CA THR A 61 14.36 4.92 -1.62
C THR A 61 14.68 4.65 -0.15
N TYR A 62 14.05 3.64 0.45
CA TYR A 62 14.32 3.25 1.84
C TYR A 62 15.79 2.83 2.03
N LEU A 63 16.34 2.00 1.14
CA LEU A 63 17.72 1.57 1.17
C LEU A 63 18.71 2.72 1.01
N ALA A 64 18.40 3.69 0.15
CA ALA A 64 19.28 4.86 -0.08
C ALA A 64 19.51 5.70 1.18
N PHE A 65 18.55 5.70 2.12
CA PHE A 65 18.66 6.42 3.40
C PHE A 65 19.08 5.53 4.57
N ASN A 66 19.37 4.24 4.33
CA ASN A 66 19.78 3.26 5.34
C ASN A 66 20.98 2.43 4.89
N LEU A 67 21.94 3.06 4.24
CA LEU A 67 23.12 2.37 3.66
C LEU A 67 23.98 1.64 4.69
N ASP A 68 23.97 2.09 5.93
CA ASP A 68 24.69 1.50 7.06
C ASP A 68 24.04 0.21 7.60
N LYS A 69 22.82 -0.10 7.16
CA LYS A 69 22.02 -1.26 7.58
C LYS A 69 21.66 -2.22 6.43
N LEU A 70 22.35 -2.13 5.31
CA LEU A 70 21.98 -2.89 4.10
C LEU A 70 21.89 -4.40 4.33
N ASP A 71 22.82 -5.00 5.06
CA ASP A 71 22.82 -6.45 5.33
C ASP A 71 21.63 -6.86 6.19
N GLU A 72 21.29 -6.05 7.20
CA GLU A 72 20.13 -6.28 8.06
C GLU A 72 18.83 -6.18 7.27
N ILE A 73 18.64 -5.09 6.52
CA ILE A 73 17.44 -4.86 5.71
C ILE A 73 17.32 -5.91 4.61
N THR A 74 18.41 -6.36 4.01
CA THR A 74 18.38 -7.44 3.00
C THR A 74 17.77 -8.71 3.58
N ALA A 75 18.20 -9.12 4.80
CA ALA A 75 17.65 -10.29 5.47
C ALA A 75 16.15 -10.13 5.83
N GLU A 76 15.70 -8.91 6.11
CA GLU A 76 14.28 -8.61 6.34
C GLU A 76 13.47 -8.67 5.04
N VAL A 77 13.99 -8.10 3.96
CA VAL A 77 13.36 -8.13 2.63
C VAL A 77 13.22 -9.57 2.10
N GLU A 78 14.21 -10.44 2.37
CA GLU A 78 14.10 -11.86 2.01
C GLU A 78 12.91 -12.54 2.71
N LYS A 79 12.65 -12.24 3.98
CA LYS A 79 11.49 -12.77 4.72
C LYS A 79 10.17 -12.22 4.14
N LEU A 80 10.13 -10.93 3.83
CA LEU A 80 8.98 -10.30 3.18
C LEU A 80 8.69 -10.94 1.82
N ALA A 81 9.72 -11.15 0.99
CA ALA A 81 9.54 -11.79 -0.30
C ALA A 81 8.92 -13.20 -0.20
N VAL A 82 9.30 -13.96 0.84
CA VAL A 82 8.69 -15.27 1.11
C VAL A 82 7.25 -15.12 1.57
N ALA A 83 6.96 -14.21 2.49
CA ALA A 83 5.61 -13.97 3.01
C ALA A 83 4.65 -13.46 1.92
N GLY A 84 5.12 -12.52 1.10
CA GLY A 84 4.37 -12.01 -0.04
C GLY A 84 4.07 -13.08 -1.09
N GLN A 85 5.04 -13.97 -1.37
CA GLN A 85 4.82 -15.10 -2.28
C GLN A 85 3.76 -16.05 -1.71
N HIS A 86 3.84 -16.42 -0.43
CA HIS A 86 2.82 -17.24 0.22
C HIS A 86 1.43 -16.61 0.18
N PHE A 87 1.36 -15.29 0.40
CA PHE A 87 0.09 -14.57 0.26
C PHE A 87 -0.49 -14.71 -1.14
N LEU A 88 0.31 -14.54 -2.18
CA LEU A 88 -0.13 -14.65 -3.56
C LEU A 88 -0.53 -16.10 -3.93
N ASP A 89 0.20 -17.09 -3.44
CA ASP A 89 -0.08 -18.50 -3.73
C ASP A 89 -1.34 -19.02 -3.00
N ASP A 90 -1.51 -18.64 -1.72
CA ASP A 90 -2.50 -19.24 -0.84
C ASP A 90 -3.75 -18.38 -0.64
N GLN A 91 -3.61 -17.04 -0.72
CA GLN A 91 -4.67 -16.10 -0.35
C GLN A 91 -5.16 -15.20 -1.50
N PHE A 92 -4.62 -15.35 -2.71
CA PHE A 92 -5.09 -14.58 -3.87
C PHE A 92 -6.60 -14.72 -4.08
N GLY A 93 -7.15 -15.92 -3.85
CA GLY A 93 -8.59 -16.19 -3.92
C GLY A 93 -9.46 -15.44 -2.90
N LEU A 94 -8.86 -14.91 -1.81
CA LEU A 94 -9.58 -14.08 -0.84
C LEU A 94 -10.07 -12.77 -1.46
N ALA A 95 -9.25 -12.14 -2.30
CA ALA A 95 -9.63 -10.93 -3.00
C ALA A 95 -10.86 -11.16 -3.92
N GLN A 96 -10.88 -12.27 -4.65
CA GLN A 96 -12.04 -12.66 -5.47
C GLN A 96 -13.27 -12.90 -4.58
N LYS A 97 -13.11 -13.65 -3.49
CA LYS A 97 -14.20 -13.92 -2.55
C LYS A 97 -14.82 -12.62 -2.01
N ILE A 98 -14.01 -11.66 -1.58
CA ILE A 98 -14.51 -10.36 -1.07
C ILE A 98 -15.35 -9.64 -2.14
N VAL A 99 -14.86 -9.61 -3.38
CA VAL A 99 -15.56 -8.94 -4.49
C VAL A 99 -16.86 -9.64 -4.85
N ASP A 100 -16.92 -10.97 -4.77
CA ASP A 100 -18.12 -11.76 -5.06
C ASP A 100 -19.17 -11.65 -3.95
N GLU A 101 -18.74 -11.58 -2.68
CA GLU A 101 -19.64 -11.52 -1.52
C GLU A 101 -20.15 -10.12 -1.20
N PHE A 102 -19.39 -9.08 -1.58
CA PHE A 102 -19.69 -7.69 -1.21
C PHE A 102 -19.50 -6.73 -2.38
N ASP A 103 -20.63 -6.28 -2.95
CA ASP A 103 -20.62 -5.30 -4.04
C ASP A 103 -20.44 -3.88 -3.51
N TYR A 104 -19.23 -3.57 -3.04
CA TYR A 104 -18.87 -2.23 -2.59
C TYR A 104 -18.67 -1.28 -3.78
N ASN A 105 -19.12 -0.03 -3.61
CA ASN A 105 -18.87 1.07 -4.53
C ASN A 105 -17.95 2.15 -3.92
N ARG A 106 -17.52 1.93 -2.68
CA ARG A 106 -16.59 2.78 -1.95
C ARG A 106 -15.62 1.93 -1.15
N ILE A 107 -14.35 2.34 -1.15
CA ILE A 107 -13.32 1.70 -0.34
C ILE A 107 -12.49 2.75 0.39
N VAL A 108 -12.19 2.50 1.66
CA VAL A 108 -11.37 3.35 2.52
C VAL A 108 -10.17 2.55 2.99
N TYR A 109 -8.98 3.07 2.77
CA TYR A 109 -7.74 2.47 3.26
C TYR A 109 -7.19 3.28 4.43
N LEU A 110 -6.85 2.61 5.51
CA LEU A 110 -6.34 3.20 6.74
C LEU A 110 -4.97 2.64 7.09
N GLY A 111 -4.04 3.52 7.46
CA GLY A 111 -2.70 3.11 7.89
C GLY A 111 -1.96 4.26 8.58
N ASN A 112 -1.22 3.97 9.64
CA ASN A 112 -0.45 4.97 10.38
C ASN A 112 0.99 5.06 9.89
N ILE A 113 1.60 6.24 10.01
CA ILE A 113 3.01 6.52 9.71
C ILE A 113 3.38 6.00 8.31
N GLY A 114 4.31 5.07 8.18
CA GLY A 114 4.72 4.48 6.90
C GLY A 114 3.55 3.81 6.16
N LEU A 115 2.65 3.14 6.87
CA LEU A 115 1.46 2.51 6.30
C LEU A 115 0.42 3.52 5.76
N LYS A 116 0.47 4.80 6.15
CA LYS A 116 -0.39 5.82 5.55
C LYS A 116 -0.04 6.05 4.07
N GLY A 117 1.24 6.00 3.71
CA GLY A 117 1.67 6.04 2.31
C GLY A 117 1.18 4.83 1.52
N VAL A 118 1.19 3.65 2.14
CA VAL A 118 0.62 2.42 1.56
C VAL A 118 -0.88 2.54 1.37
N ALA A 119 -1.61 3.08 2.36
CA ALA A 119 -3.05 3.34 2.26
C ALA A 119 -3.37 4.31 1.12
N GLN A 120 -2.54 5.35 0.92
CA GLN A 120 -2.67 6.28 -0.20
C GLN A 120 -2.48 5.59 -1.55
N GLU A 121 -1.44 4.78 -1.68
CA GLU A 121 -1.17 4.02 -2.91
C GLU A 121 -2.27 2.99 -3.17
N SER A 122 -2.77 2.31 -2.14
CA SER A 122 -3.89 1.37 -2.24
C SER A 122 -5.15 2.03 -2.78
N ALA A 123 -5.46 3.23 -2.30
CA ALA A 123 -6.58 4.03 -2.80
C ALA A 123 -6.37 4.43 -4.27
N LEU A 124 -5.15 4.80 -4.65
CA LEU A 124 -4.80 5.13 -6.03
C LEU A 124 -4.95 3.90 -6.93
N LYS A 125 -4.42 2.75 -6.56
CA LYS A 125 -4.54 1.50 -7.36
C LYS A 125 -6.00 1.12 -7.60
N THR A 126 -6.85 1.22 -6.58
CA THR A 126 -8.28 0.94 -6.75
C THR A 126 -8.94 1.97 -7.68
N LEU A 127 -8.62 3.25 -7.52
CA LEU A 127 -9.16 4.31 -8.38
C LEU A 127 -8.80 4.08 -9.85
N GLU A 128 -7.52 3.81 -10.12
CA GLU A 128 -6.98 3.57 -11.46
C GLU A 128 -7.62 2.33 -12.09
N LEU A 129 -7.52 1.17 -11.44
CA LEU A 129 -7.99 -0.10 -11.99
C LEU A 129 -9.50 -0.17 -12.18
N THR A 130 -10.27 0.61 -11.42
CA THR A 130 -11.73 0.68 -11.57
C THR A 130 -12.20 1.85 -12.44
N ALA A 131 -11.26 2.59 -13.08
CA ALA A 131 -11.57 3.79 -13.87
C ALA A 131 -12.50 4.76 -13.10
N GLY A 132 -12.28 4.91 -11.79
CA GLY A 132 -13.06 5.78 -10.93
C GLY A 132 -14.47 5.31 -10.58
N LYS A 133 -14.88 4.10 -10.98
CA LYS A 133 -16.22 3.57 -10.64
C LYS A 133 -16.37 3.23 -9.15
N VAL A 134 -15.26 2.95 -8.46
CA VAL A 134 -15.21 2.80 -7.02
C VAL A 134 -14.65 4.07 -6.41
N ALA A 135 -15.40 4.74 -5.54
CA ALA A 135 -14.91 5.89 -4.80
C ALA A 135 -13.86 5.46 -3.78
N THR A 136 -12.70 6.11 -3.74
CA THR A 136 -11.61 5.74 -2.85
C THR A 136 -11.24 6.87 -1.89
N MET A 137 -10.83 6.50 -0.68
CA MET A 137 -10.29 7.41 0.31
C MET A 137 -9.17 6.73 1.09
N TYR A 138 -8.25 7.51 1.63
CA TYR A 138 -7.26 7.04 2.59
C TYR A 138 -7.07 8.03 3.73
N ASP A 139 -6.69 7.54 4.90
CA ASP A 139 -6.28 8.36 6.04
C ASP A 139 -5.44 7.54 7.03
N SER A 140 -5.00 8.19 8.11
CA SER A 140 -4.56 7.47 9.30
C SER A 140 -5.79 7.07 10.14
N GLU A 141 -5.68 5.99 10.90
CA GLU A 141 -6.76 5.52 11.77
C GLU A 141 -7.21 6.62 12.74
N LEU A 142 -6.26 7.32 13.34
CA LEU A 142 -6.58 8.40 14.29
C LEU A 142 -7.19 9.63 13.60
N GLY A 143 -6.69 9.99 12.40
CA GLY A 143 -7.27 11.08 11.60
C GLY A 143 -8.68 10.75 11.15
N PHE A 144 -8.91 9.54 10.72
CA PHE A 144 -10.21 9.08 10.22
C PHE A 144 -11.33 9.15 11.29
N ARG A 145 -11.00 8.88 12.56
CA ARG A 145 -11.93 8.95 13.69
C ARG A 145 -12.54 10.35 13.86
N HIS A 146 -11.82 11.40 13.51
CA HIS A 146 -12.18 12.80 13.80
C HIS A 146 -13.00 13.49 12.70
N GLY A 147 -13.91 12.76 12.04
CA GLY A 147 -14.83 13.32 11.05
C GLY A 147 -14.88 12.54 9.74
N PRO A 148 -13.75 12.23 9.08
CA PRO A 148 -13.74 11.49 7.82
C PRO A 148 -14.49 10.15 7.86
N LYS A 149 -14.59 9.50 9.03
CA LYS A 149 -15.38 8.27 9.24
C LYS A 149 -16.84 8.39 8.80
N SER A 150 -17.39 9.61 8.71
CA SER A 150 -18.75 9.85 8.20
C SER A 150 -18.95 9.44 6.73
N ILE A 151 -17.87 9.15 6.00
CA ILE A 151 -17.94 8.64 4.61
C ILE A 151 -18.47 7.19 4.54
N ILE A 152 -18.41 6.44 5.65
CA ILE A 152 -18.85 5.05 5.69
C ILE A 152 -20.36 4.97 5.50
N ASP A 153 -20.81 4.23 4.49
CA ASP A 153 -22.18 3.81 4.26
C ASP A 153 -22.27 2.27 4.14
N ASP A 154 -23.46 1.74 3.89
CA ASP A 154 -23.69 0.31 3.84
C ASP A 154 -22.92 -0.42 2.71
N ASN A 155 -22.45 0.30 1.70
CA ASN A 155 -21.67 -0.23 0.56
C ASN A 155 -20.18 0.14 0.64
N THR A 156 -19.67 0.46 1.83
CA THR A 156 -18.26 0.81 2.05
C THR A 156 -17.47 -0.40 2.55
N LEU A 157 -16.38 -0.72 1.87
CA LEU A 157 -15.33 -1.60 2.39
C LEU A 157 -14.24 -0.75 3.05
N THR A 158 -13.96 -0.99 4.31
CA THR A 158 -12.82 -0.34 5.01
C THR A 158 -11.70 -1.35 5.17
N VAL A 159 -10.49 -1.00 4.75
CA VAL A 159 -9.27 -1.79 4.89
C VAL A 159 -8.36 -1.09 5.89
N ALA A 160 -8.05 -1.75 7.01
CA ALA A 160 -7.14 -1.24 8.03
C ALA A 160 -5.83 -2.04 8.02
N TYR A 161 -4.70 -1.35 7.92
CA TYR A 161 -3.36 -1.91 8.00
C TYR A 161 -2.84 -1.79 9.43
N LEU A 162 -2.53 -2.91 10.09
CA LEU A 162 -2.06 -2.91 11.47
C LEU A 162 -0.53 -2.91 11.56
N SER A 163 -0.02 -2.02 12.40
CA SER A 163 1.40 -1.95 12.75
C SER A 163 1.87 -3.15 13.59
N ASP A 164 3.13 -3.54 13.46
CA ASP A 164 3.76 -4.50 14.37
C ASP A 164 4.11 -3.86 15.72
N ASP A 165 4.30 -2.56 15.77
CA ASP A 165 4.46 -1.84 17.02
C ASP A 165 3.22 -1.95 17.90
N GLU A 166 3.35 -2.61 19.05
CA GLU A 166 2.23 -2.93 19.94
C GLU A 166 1.49 -1.66 20.44
N TYR A 167 2.23 -0.58 20.71
CA TYR A 167 1.62 0.65 21.21
C TYR A 167 0.72 1.30 20.14
N ARG A 168 1.18 1.36 18.89
CA ARG A 168 0.40 1.89 17.76
C ARG A 168 -0.78 0.98 17.45
N ARG A 169 -0.54 -0.32 17.36
CA ARG A 169 -1.57 -1.32 17.05
C ARG A 169 -2.76 -1.27 18.01
N ARG A 170 -2.56 -0.93 19.28
CA ARG A 170 -3.66 -0.72 20.23
C ARG A 170 -4.64 0.37 19.78
N TYR A 171 -4.14 1.50 19.29
CA TYR A 171 -4.98 2.59 18.81
C TYR A 171 -5.65 2.26 17.47
N GLU A 172 -4.97 1.55 16.61
CA GLU A 172 -5.50 1.04 15.34
C GLU A 172 -6.66 0.09 15.61
N LEU A 173 -6.47 -0.88 16.48
CA LEU A 173 -7.50 -1.82 16.90
C LEU A 173 -8.67 -1.14 17.63
N ASP A 174 -8.45 -0.08 18.39
CA ASP A 174 -9.53 0.68 19.00
C ASP A 174 -10.47 1.29 17.96
N LEU A 175 -9.94 1.79 16.85
CA LEU A 175 -10.79 2.26 15.76
C LEU A 175 -11.51 1.12 15.07
N VAL A 176 -10.81 -0.01 14.81
CA VAL A 176 -11.44 -1.19 14.20
C VAL A 176 -12.60 -1.69 15.08
N LYS A 177 -12.41 -1.78 16.40
CA LYS A 177 -13.47 -2.13 17.36
C LYS A 177 -14.64 -1.16 17.31
N GLU A 178 -14.35 0.14 17.27
CA GLU A 178 -15.40 1.17 17.17
C GLU A 178 -16.21 1.01 15.87
N MET A 179 -15.54 0.81 14.74
CA MET A 179 -16.22 0.58 13.45
C MET A 179 -17.02 -0.73 13.45
N ALA A 180 -16.48 -1.80 14.03
CA ALA A 180 -17.17 -3.08 14.14
C ALA A 180 -18.46 -2.99 14.95
N HIS A 181 -18.45 -2.25 16.08
CA HIS A 181 -19.64 -2.01 16.88
C HIS A 181 -20.70 -1.12 16.19
N GLN A 182 -20.28 -0.23 15.31
CA GLN A 182 -21.14 0.67 14.54
C GLN A 182 -21.54 0.11 13.18
N ARG A 183 -21.05 -1.07 12.85
CA ARG A 183 -21.25 -1.73 11.55
C ARG A 183 -22.73 -1.97 11.28
N LYS A 184 -23.12 -1.69 10.03
CA LYS A 184 -24.44 -1.97 9.45
C LYS A 184 -24.26 -2.91 8.24
N GLY A 185 -24.41 -2.37 7.03
CA GLY A 185 -24.13 -3.09 5.78
C GLY A 185 -22.65 -3.10 5.39
N ASN A 186 -21.87 -2.11 5.83
CA ASN A 186 -20.44 -1.98 5.53
C ASN A 186 -19.61 -3.16 6.02
N LYS A 187 -18.47 -3.40 5.35
CA LYS A 187 -17.54 -4.47 5.68
C LYS A 187 -16.17 -3.92 6.06
N ILE A 188 -15.45 -4.70 6.88
CA ILE A 188 -14.12 -4.36 7.38
C ILE A 188 -13.16 -5.50 7.02
N ALA A 189 -12.10 -5.17 6.30
CA ALA A 189 -10.91 -6.01 6.14
C ALA A 189 -9.80 -5.48 7.04
N VAL A 190 -9.03 -6.36 7.64
CA VAL A 190 -7.87 -6.00 8.46
C VAL A 190 -6.67 -6.77 7.95
N VAL A 191 -5.62 -6.06 7.55
CA VAL A 191 -4.36 -6.64 7.07
C VAL A 191 -3.33 -6.53 8.18
N TYR A 192 -2.72 -7.65 8.54
CA TYR A 192 -1.82 -7.73 9.70
C TYR A 192 -0.76 -8.84 9.54
N ASN A 193 0.36 -8.71 10.27
CA ASN A 193 1.45 -9.69 10.28
C ASN A 193 1.31 -10.67 11.45
N HIS A 194 1.26 -10.16 12.68
CA HIS A 194 1.23 -10.98 13.89
C HIS A 194 -0.17 -11.46 14.25
N ASP A 195 -0.24 -12.64 14.88
CA ASP A 195 -1.49 -13.15 15.42
C ASP A 195 -2.16 -12.08 16.32
N CYS A 196 -3.42 -11.84 16.07
CA CYS A 196 -4.22 -10.80 16.73
C CYS A 196 -5.49 -11.46 17.29
N GLU A 197 -5.51 -11.70 18.61
CA GLU A 197 -6.62 -12.36 19.28
C GLU A 197 -7.93 -11.59 19.09
N GLY A 198 -8.99 -12.29 18.68
CA GLY A 198 -10.33 -11.75 18.49
C GLY A 198 -10.49 -10.96 17.20
N ILE A 199 -9.52 -11.00 16.28
CA ILE A 199 -9.63 -10.25 15.00
C ILE A 199 -10.80 -10.75 14.15
N GLU A 200 -11.14 -12.03 14.21
CA GLU A 200 -12.27 -12.64 13.48
C GLU A 200 -13.64 -12.11 13.94
N GLU A 201 -13.72 -11.57 15.16
CA GLU A 201 -14.95 -10.96 15.68
C GLU A 201 -15.10 -9.50 15.19
N LEU A 202 -13.98 -8.85 14.89
CA LEU A 202 -13.90 -7.44 14.51
C LEU A 202 -13.93 -7.23 13.01
N ALA A 203 -13.26 -8.10 12.26
CA ALA A 203 -13.11 -8.01 10.80
C ALA A 203 -14.03 -9.01 10.10
N ASP A 204 -14.71 -8.57 9.03
CA ASP A 204 -15.40 -9.47 8.11
C ASP A 204 -14.39 -10.28 7.29
N TYR A 205 -13.23 -9.66 7.01
CA TYR A 205 -12.16 -10.25 6.22
C TYR A 205 -10.81 -10.03 6.93
N PRO A 206 -10.41 -10.93 7.85
CA PRO A 206 -9.06 -10.94 8.40
C PRO A 206 -8.07 -11.43 7.32
N VAL A 207 -7.00 -10.66 7.09
CA VAL A 207 -5.99 -10.91 6.06
C VAL A 207 -4.63 -10.95 6.73
N GLN A 208 -4.16 -12.13 7.08
CA GLN A 208 -2.85 -12.28 7.68
C GLN A 208 -1.78 -12.51 6.61
N ILE A 209 -0.77 -11.62 6.57
CA ILE A 209 0.45 -11.81 5.78
C ILE A 209 1.58 -12.05 6.77
N LYS A 210 1.90 -13.33 7.03
CA LYS A 210 2.74 -13.76 8.13
C LYS A 210 4.22 -13.75 7.75
N VAL A 211 4.93 -12.70 8.15
CA VAL A 211 6.38 -12.57 7.92
C VAL A 211 7.21 -13.39 8.92
N GLY A 212 6.65 -13.65 10.11
CA GLY A 212 7.30 -14.44 11.15
C GLY A 212 8.34 -13.68 11.99
N ALA A 213 8.42 -12.36 11.85
CA ALA A 213 9.25 -11.46 12.64
C ALA A 213 8.58 -10.10 12.74
N ASP A 214 8.95 -9.30 13.77
CA ASP A 214 8.57 -7.89 13.83
C ASP A 214 9.23 -7.11 12.70
N MET A 215 8.44 -6.27 12.04
CA MET A 215 8.91 -5.44 10.93
C MET A 215 8.56 -3.97 11.15
N GLU A 216 9.41 -3.08 10.66
CA GLU A 216 9.05 -1.67 10.56
C GLU A 216 7.87 -1.48 9.59
N ASN A 217 6.96 -0.55 9.89
CA ASN A 217 5.80 -0.26 9.05
C ASN A 217 6.16 0.05 7.59
N VAL A 218 7.34 0.65 7.36
CA VAL A 218 7.84 0.91 6.02
C VAL A 218 8.09 -0.41 5.28
N LEU A 219 8.65 -1.41 5.92
CA LEU A 219 8.92 -2.71 5.31
C LEU A 219 7.64 -3.55 5.15
N LEU A 220 6.75 -3.57 6.16
CA LEU A 220 5.43 -4.21 6.04
C LEU A 220 4.63 -3.70 4.85
N GLY A 221 4.80 -2.43 4.51
CA GLY A 221 4.13 -1.81 3.37
C GLY A 221 4.37 -2.51 2.04
N LEU A 222 5.53 -3.17 1.87
CA LEU A 222 5.87 -3.94 0.66
C LEU A 222 4.96 -5.15 0.47
N ASP A 223 4.54 -5.78 1.57
CA ASP A 223 3.65 -6.95 1.53
C ASP A 223 2.18 -6.54 1.61
N PHE A 224 1.85 -5.54 2.44
CA PHE A 224 0.46 -5.13 2.64
C PHE A 224 -0.15 -4.52 1.38
N ILE A 225 0.66 -3.90 0.51
CA ILE A 225 0.18 -3.39 -0.77
C ILE A 225 -0.33 -4.51 -1.70
N LEU A 226 0.17 -5.75 -1.56
CA LEU A 226 -0.25 -6.89 -2.38
C LEU A 226 -1.74 -7.17 -2.23
N PHE A 227 -2.28 -7.02 -1.01
CA PHE A 227 -3.72 -7.16 -0.80
C PHE A 227 -4.52 -6.11 -1.59
N ALA A 228 -4.09 -4.85 -1.54
CA ALA A 228 -4.78 -3.78 -2.28
C ALA A 228 -4.68 -3.96 -3.79
N GLN A 229 -3.52 -4.38 -4.29
CA GLN A 229 -3.31 -4.65 -5.71
C GLN A 229 -4.20 -5.81 -6.19
N THR A 230 -4.28 -6.90 -5.41
CA THR A 230 -5.11 -8.06 -5.76
C THR A 230 -6.60 -7.74 -5.71
N ILE A 231 -7.09 -7.03 -4.68
CA ILE A 231 -8.51 -6.69 -4.58
C ILE A 231 -8.93 -5.66 -5.63
N ALA A 232 -8.06 -4.70 -5.97
CA ALA A 232 -8.31 -3.75 -7.04
C ALA A 232 -8.39 -4.44 -8.41
N LEU A 233 -7.49 -5.42 -8.67
CA LEU A 233 -7.53 -6.25 -9.87
C LEU A 233 -8.85 -7.02 -9.97
N MET A 234 -9.25 -7.73 -8.91
CA MET A 234 -10.50 -8.51 -8.92
C MET A 234 -11.73 -7.61 -9.09
N LYS A 235 -11.74 -6.44 -8.45
CA LYS A 235 -12.84 -5.48 -8.62
C LYS A 235 -12.88 -4.91 -10.04
N SER A 236 -11.74 -4.63 -10.66
CA SER A 236 -11.65 -4.22 -12.07
C SER A 236 -12.32 -5.25 -12.99
N LEU A 237 -11.94 -6.52 -12.83
CA LEU A 237 -12.48 -7.63 -13.62
C LEU A 237 -14.00 -7.79 -13.40
N SER A 238 -14.48 -7.69 -12.17
CA SER A 238 -15.91 -7.78 -11.84
C SER A 238 -16.75 -6.65 -12.49
N LEU A 239 -16.13 -5.49 -12.71
CA LEU A 239 -16.75 -4.35 -13.40
C LEU A 239 -16.63 -4.43 -14.93
N GLY A 240 -16.03 -5.50 -15.47
CA GLY A 240 -15.79 -5.67 -16.90
C GLY A 240 -14.75 -4.71 -17.48
N ILE A 241 -13.83 -4.23 -16.63
CA ILE A 241 -12.74 -3.33 -17.02
C ILE A 241 -11.49 -4.15 -17.33
N THR A 242 -10.76 -3.76 -18.37
CA THR A 242 -9.44 -4.35 -18.68
C THR A 242 -8.36 -3.72 -17.80
N PRO A 243 -7.71 -4.45 -16.89
CA PRO A 243 -6.78 -3.87 -15.92
C PRO A 243 -5.57 -3.18 -16.55
N ASP A 244 -5.06 -3.69 -17.68
CA ASP A 244 -3.90 -3.13 -18.36
C ASP A 244 -4.20 -1.79 -19.05
N ASN A 245 -5.46 -1.54 -19.37
CA ASN A 245 -5.89 -0.30 -20.03
C ASN A 245 -7.34 0.02 -19.61
N PRO A 246 -7.54 0.53 -18.39
CA PRO A 246 -8.87 0.73 -17.81
C PRO A 246 -9.65 1.93 -18.38
N CYS A 247 -8.97 2.84 -19.12
CA CYS A 247 -9.54 4.08 -19.68
C CYS A 247 -9.55 4.08 -21.20
#